data_874729c24d433b241880e45969bac5af
#
_entry.id   874729c24d433b241880e45969bac5af
#
_cell.length_a   1.000
_cell.length_b   1.000
_cell.length_c   1.000
_cell.angle_alpha   90.00
_cell.angle_beta   90.00
_cell.angle_gamma   90.00
#
_symmetry.space_group_name_H-M   'P 1'
#
loop_
_entity.id
_entity.type
_entity.pdbx_description
1 polymer ?
#
loop_
_entity_poly.entity_id
_entity_poly.type
_entity_poly.pdbx_seq_one_letter_code
_entity_poly.pdbx_strand_id
1 'polypeptide(L)'
;MSFNTFAKEKLSQLLFLEIDGDGFVKSLGKDPKEVNINEVYIPIDPKHLSQDVKSGYKLESLPINYLVEGMFFALGGDKDFKFNKEYKKLIPLIEDAIPCVKKIVADKVKEENMVEAFMLLKGLTEISDETEVYENLLLICESLRERNKAYNETQLEICDKCKANRSDLALPYLYSAIAYNDMGQYDKAYVDINEYLAKGGERNEIVEVLYNEIKDSADYEEGKEDLIEEPEDALKRLLPLADKFQDNAILRYYIATAYRRLGNFEKAVYYLNECLSIDDSIVEAVNEMGINYASLG
;
A
#
# COMPACT_ATOMS: atom_id res chain seq x y z
N MET A 1 -4.50 -10.77 -10.28
CA MET A 1 -4.18 -11.72 -9.19
C MET A 1 -3.70 -10.92 -8.01
N SER A 2 -4.14 -11.20 -6.77
CA SER A 2 -3.63 -10.55 -5.57
C SER A 2 -2.26 -11.13 -5.19
N PHE A 3 -1.49 -10.37 -4.38
CA PHE A 3 -0.20 -10.86 -3.87
C PHE A 3 -0.33 -12.18 -3.11
N ASN A 4 -1.33 -12.31 -2.24
CA ASN A 4 -1.51 -13.52 -1.43
C ASN A 4 -1.77 -14.78 -2.29
N THR A 5 -2.50 -14.64 -3.40
CA THR A 5 -2.70 -15.74 -4.34
C THR A 5 -1.39 -16.13 -5.03
N PHE A 6 -0.64 -15.14 -5.53
CA PHE A 6 0.66 -15.37 -6.14
C PHE A 6 1.64 -16.05 -5.17
N ALA A 7 1.74 -15.53 -3.93
CA ALA A 7 2.65 -16.08 -2.93
C ALA A 7 2.37 -17.55 -2.61
N LYS A 8 1.09 -17.92 -2.45
CA LYS A 8 0.68 -19.32 -2.27
C LYS A 8 1.06 -20.20 -3.46
N GLU A 9 0.80 -19.75 -4.68
CA GLU A 9 1.18 -20.49 -5.89
C GLU A 9 2.69 -20.64 -5.97
N LYS A 10 3.46 -19.57 -5.76
CA LYS A 10 4.92 -19.62 -5.79
C LYS A 10 5.47 -20.60 -4.75
N LEU A 11 5.01 -20.52 -3.50
CA LEU A 11 5.47 -21.42 -2.43
C LEU A 11 5.11 -22.89 -2.72
N SER A 12 3.96 -23.17 -3.33
CA SER A 12 3.55 -24.53 -3.70
C SER A 12 4.40 -25.14 -4.81
N GLN A 13 5.09 -24.31 -5.59
CA GLN A 13 5.99 -24.75 -6.67
C GLN A 13 7.42 -25.04 -6.18
N LEU A 14 7.78 -24.60 -4.97
CA LEU A 14 9.13 -24.82 -4.42
C LEU A 14 9.29 -26.26 -3.96
N LEU A 15 10.50 -26.78 -4.13
CA LEU A 15 10.93 -28.06 -3.55
C LEU A 15 11.51 -27.80 -2.17
N PHE A 16 11.16 -28.65 -1.21
CA PHE A 16 11.65 -28.53 0.16
C PHE A 16 12.69 -29.62 0.43
N LEU A 17 13.92 -29.19 0.63
CA LEU A 17 15.03 -30.10 1.01
C LEU A 17 15.10 -30.20 2.53
N GLU A 18 15.05 -31.42 3.04
CA GLU A 18 15.35 -31.71 4.43
C GLU A 18 16.84 -31.57 4.68
N ILE A 19 17.20 -30.75 5.65
CA ILE A 19 18.59 -30.47 6.02
C ILE A 19 18.76 -30.73 7.51
N ASP A 20 19.81 -31.46 7.87
CA ASP A 20 20.30 -31.52 9.25
C ASP A 20 20.79 -30.13 9.67
N GLY A 21 20.03 -29.46 10.54
CA GLY A 21 20.32 -28.10 10.96
C GLY A 21 21.67 -27.96 11.64
N ASP A 22 22.05 -28.92 12.51
CA ASP A 22 23.34 -28.94 13.18
C ASP A 22 24.50 -29.11 12.22
N GLY A 23 24.35 -30.02 11.26
CA GLY A 23 25.32 -30.25 10.21
C GLY A 23 25.51 -29.02 9.31
N PHE A 24 24.40 -28.35 8.95
CA PHE A 24 24.43 -27.16 8.17
C PHE A 24 25.13 -25.99 8.89
N VAL A 25 24.80 -25.75 10.17
CA VAL A 25 25.45 -24.70 11.00
C VAL A 25 26.94 -24.96 11.12
N LYS A 26 27.38 -26.23 11.32
CA LYS A 26 28.78 -26.60 11.34
C LYS A 26 29.48 -26.34 9.99
N SER A 27 28.79 -26.58 8.90
CA SER A 27 29.36 -26.31 7.55
C SER A 27 29.62 -24.82 7.31
N LEU A 28 28.87 -23.93 8.03
CA LEU A 28 29.10 -22.49 8.03
C LEU A 28 30.19 -22.05 9.03
N GLY A 29 30.86 -22.98 9.70
CA GLY A 29 31.92 -22.70 10.68
C GLY A 29 31.38 -22.13 12.01
N LYS A 30 30.12 -22.40 12.37
CA LYS A 30 29.46 -21.91 13.59
C LYS A 30 29.17 -23.06 14.58
N ASP A 31 28.96 -22.72 15.85
CA ASP A 31 28.59 -23.72 16.88
C ASP A 31 27.06 -23.96 16.85
N PRO A 32 26.59 -25.17 16.56
CA PRO A 32 25.16 -25.50 16.55
C PRO A 32 24.44 -25.22 17.87
N LYS A 33 25.15 -25.31 19.00
CA LYS A 33 24.58 -25.07 20.33
C LYS A 33 24.08 -23.64 20.52
N GLU A 34 24.61 -22.68 19.78
CA GLU A 34 24.19 -21.28 19.83
C GLU A 34 22.84 -21.06 19.13
N VAL A 35 22.47 -21.91 18.18
CA VAL A 35 21.30 -21.71 17.31
C VAL A 35 20.16 -22.68 17.62
N ASN A 36 20.49 -23.92 18.02
CA ASN A 36 19.55 -24.99 18.38
C ASN A 36 18.48 -25.22 17.30
N ILE A 37 18.91 -25.69 16.13
CA ILE A 37 18.06 -26.05 15.01
C ILE A 37 18.26 -27.53 14.71
N ASN A 38 17.22 -28.34 14.88
CA ASN A 38 17.29 -29.78 14.59
C ASN A 38 17.13 -30.02 13.08
N GLU A 39 15.95 -30.43 12.65
CA GLU A 39 15.60 -30.63 11.24
C GLU A 39 14.94 -29.37 10.67
N VAL A 40 15.35 -28.93 9.51
CA VAL A 40 14.75 -27.81 8.80
C VAL A 40 14.56 -28.15 7.33
N TYR A 41 13.41 -27.78 6.76
CA TYR A 41 13.13 -27.92 5.33
C TYR A 41 13.36 -26.58 4.65
N ILE A 42 14.38 -26.50 3.79
CA ILE A 42 14.72 -25.28 3.07
C ILE A 42 14.13 -25.34 1.66
N PRO A 43 13.30 -24.33 1.27
CA PRO A 43 12.72 -24.28 -0.06
C PRO A 43 13.74 -23.90 -1.12
N ILE A 44 13.62 -24.50 -2.31
CA ILE A 44 14.45 -24.21 -3.48
C ILE A 44 13.56 -24.10 -4.71
N ASP A 45 13.83 -23.11 -5.57
CA ASP A 45 13.15 -23.02 -6.86
C ASP A 45 13.61 -24.18 -7.78
N PRO A 46 12.71 -25.02 -8.29
CA PRO A 46 13.04 -26.14 -9.20
C PRO A 46 13.83 -25.72 -10.43
N LYS A 47 13.71 -24.46 -10.86
CA LYS A 47 14.46 -23.91 -11.99
C LYS A 47 15.97 -24.02 -11.80
N HIS A 48 16.46 -23.84 -10.58
CA HIS A 48 17.88 -23.98 -10.25
C HIS A 48 18.36 -25.41 -10.41
N LEU A 49 17.57 -26.39 -9.93
CA LEU A 49 17.92 -27.80 -10.04
C LEU A 49 17.95 -28.26 -11.51
N SER A 50 17.04 -27.76 -12.35
CA SER A 50 16.99 -28.11 -13.77
C SER A 50 18.19 -27.57 -14.56
N GLN A 51 18.81 -26.49 -14.14
CA GLN A 51 20.02 -25.92 -14.73
C GLN A 51 21.25 -26.71 -14.29
N ASP A 52 21.33 -27.07 -13.01
CA ASP A 52 22.50 -27.75 -12.44
C ASP A 52 22.56 -29.24 -12.80
N VAL A 53 21.42 -29.93 -12.92
CA VAL A 53 21.38 -31.33 -13.42
C VAL A 53 21.92 -31.43 -14.85
N LYS A 54 21.65 -30.42 -15.70
CA LYS A 54 22.25 -30.35 -17.05
C LYS A 54 23.77 -30.13 -17.03
N SER A 55 24.31 -29.52 -15.98
CA SER A 55 25.73 -29.25 -15.77
C SER A 55 26.47 -30.33 -14.97
N GLY A 56 25.79 -31.40 -14.51
CA GLY A 56 26.41 -32.52 -13.81
C GLY A 56 26.70 -32.30 -12.33
N TYR A 57 26.10 -31.28 -11.69
CA TYR A 57 26.22 -31.04 -10.24
C TYR A 57 25.47 -32.09 -9.42
N LYS A 58 26.07 -32.48 -8.29
CA LYS A 58 25.44 -33.38 -7.31
C LYS A 58 24.61 -32.54 -6.32
N LEU A 59 23.49 -33.09 -5.86
CA LEU A 59 22.63 -32.47 -4.83
C LEU A 59 23.39 -32.02 -3.56
N GLU A 60 24.50 -32.68 -3.24
CA GLU A 60 25.35 -32.40 -2.08
C GLU A 60 26.19 -31.11 -2.22
N SER A 61 26.20 -30.47 -3.39
CA SER A 61 26.99 -29.28 -3.70
C SER A 61 26.14 -28.11 -4.22
N LEU A 62 24.90 -28.01 -3.75
CA LEU A 62 24.00 -26.90 -4.15
C LEU A 62 24.59 -25.54 -3.72
N PRO A 63 24.61 -24.57 -4.63
CA PRO A 63 25.03 -23.21 -4.29
C PRO A 63 24.19 -22.62 -3.18
N ILE A 64 24.83 -22.02 -2.17
CA ILE A 64 24.17 -21.49 -0.98
C ILE A 64 23.16 -20.40 -1.32
N ASN A 65 23.36 -19.66 -2.40
CA ASN A 65 22.43 -18.63 -2.87
C ASN A 65 21.04 -19.18 -3.22
N TYR A 66 20.92 -20.46 -3.65
CA TYR A 66 19.61 -21.07 -3.90
C TYR A 66 18.84 -21.32 -2.61
N LEU A 67 19.56 -21.71 -1.56
CA LEU A 67 18.98 -21.87 -0.22
C LEU A 67 18.54 -20.51 0.37
N VAL A 68 19.38 -19.49 0.18
CA VAL A 68 19.09 -18.11 0.61
C VAL A 68 17.84 -17.60 -0.10
N GLU A 69 17.77 -17.67 -1.42
CA GLU A 69 16.60 -17.22 -2.19
C GLU A 69 15.31 -17.91 -1.71
N GLY A 70 15.35 -19.23 -1.53
CA GLY A 70 14.19 -20.00 -1.07
C GLY A 70 13.71 -19.59 0.32
N MET A 71 14.62 -19.42 1.28
CA MET A 71 14.28 -18.94 2.63
C MET A 71 13.62 -17.55 2.59
N PHE A 72 14.12 -16.64 1.77
CA PHE A 72 13.52 -15.31 1.61
C PHE A 72 12.16 -15.35 0.91
N PHE A 73 11.95 -16.25 -0.06
CA PHE A 73 10.61 -16.47 -0.62
C PHE A 73 9.60 -16.96 0.45
N ALA A 74 10.01 -17.86 1.33
CA ALA A 74 9.16 -18.33 2.42
C ALA A 74 8.81 -17.19 3.40
N LEU A 75 9.83 -16.45 3.87
CA LEU A 75 9.65 -15.31 4.79
C LEU A 75 8.72 -14.22 4.21
N GLY A 76 8.85 -13.93 2.93
CA GLY A 76 8.04 -12.88 2.26
C GLY A 76 6.67 -13.35 1.83
N GLY A 77 6.50 -14.65 1.57
CA GLY A 77 5.27 -15.21 1.01
C GLY A 77 4.23 -15.64 2.04
N ASP A 78 4.67 -16.15 3.19
CA ASP A 78 3.76 -16.61 4.25
C ASP A 78 4.37 -16.33 5.63
N LYS A 79 3.78 -15.36 6.35
CA LYS A 79 4.23 -15.00 7.71
C LYS A 79 4.14 -16.15 8.73
N ASP A 80 3.21 -17.09 8.50
CA ASP A 80 2.92 -18.21 9.39
C ASP A 80 3.59 -19.51 8.92
N PHE A 81 4.50 -19.43 7.95
CA PHE A 81 5.21 -20.59 7.44
C PHE A 81 6.01 -21.29 8.57
N LYS A 82 5.88 -22.63 8.64
CA LYS A 82 6.35 -23.44 9.77
C LYS A 82 7.80 -23.17 10.17
N PHE A 83 8.70 -22.95 9.20
CA PHE A 83 10.15 -22.82 9.42
C PHE A 83 10.66 -21.38 9.39
N ASN A 84 9.81 -20.38 9.40
CA ASN A 84 10.24 -18.98 9.39
C ASN A 84 11.12 -18.61 10.59
N LYS A 85 10.86 -19.21 11.75
CA LYS A 85 11.68 -18.98 12.96
C LYS A 85 13.10 -19.50 12.79
N GLU A 86 13.25 -20.66 12.15
CA GLU A 86 14.52 -21.29 11.86
C GLU A 86 15.27 -20.47 10.77
N TYR A 87 14.59 -20.01 9.72
CA TYR A 87 15.20 -19.17 8.70
C TYR A 87 15.74 -17.86 9.26
N LYS A 88 14.98 -17.19 10.15
CA LYS A 88 15.44 -15.97 10.84
C LYS A 88 16.71 -16.18 11.68
N LYS A 89 16.96 -17.40 12.15
CA LYS A 89 18.19 -17.77 12.84
C LYS A 89 19.31 -18.16 11.91
N LEU A 90 19.02 -18.86 10.82
CA LEU A 90 20.02 -19.36 9.86
C LEU A 90 20.58 -18.29 8.96
N ILE A 91 19.73 -17.41 8.39
CA ILE A 91 20.14 -16.39 7.43
C ILE A 91 21.27 -15.51 7.96
N PRO A 92 21.24 -15.00 9.22
CA PRO A 92 22.34 -14.17 9.75
C PRO A 92 23.68 -14.92 9.91
N LEU A 93 23.69 -16.26 9.88
CA LEU A 93 24.90 -17.04 9.96
C LEU A 93 25.59 -17.24 8.60
N ILE A 94 24.83 -17.04 7.53
CA ILE A 94 25.34 -17.19 6.16
C ILE A 94 26.03 -15.89 5.76
N GLU A 95 27.32 -15.99 5.48
CA GLU A 95 28.11 -14.86 4.97
C GLU A 95 27.47 -14.33 3.67
N ASP A 96 27.38 -13.02 3.54
CA ASP A 96 26.82 -12.34 2.37
C ASP A 96 25.36 -12.69 2.01
N ALA A 97 24.57 -13.29 2.91
CA ALA A 97 23.15 -13.60 2.63
C ALA A 97 22.34 -12.38 2.21
N ILE A 98 22.48 -11.24 2.92
CA ILE A 98 21.78 -9.99 2.60
C ILE A 98 22.26 -9.40 1.26
N PRO A 99 23.54 -9.19 1.00
CA PRO A 99 24.03 -8.80 -0.34
C PRO A 99 23.57 -9.73 -1.45
N CYS A 100 23.58 -11.04 -1.20
CA CYS A 100 23.11 -12.04 -2.15
C CYS A 100 21.65 -11.83 -2.54
N VAL A 101 20.73 -11.72 -1.56
CA VAL A 101 19.30 -11.52 -1.88
C VAL A 101 19.04 -10.16 -2.51
N LYS A 102 19.74 -9.09 -2.11
CA LYS A 102 19.65 -7.78 -2.77
C LYS A 102 20.02 -7.87 -4.26
N LYS A 103 21.07 -8.64 -4.60
CA LYS A 103 21.45 -8.91 -5.98
C LYS A 103 20.37 -9.68 -6.73
N ILE A 104 19.81 -10.74 -6.13
CA ILE A 104 18.72 -11.52 -6.73
C ILE A 104 17.49 -10.62 -6.99
N VAL A 105 17.13 -9.75 -6.04
CA VAL A 105 16.05 -8.74 -6.21
C VAL A 105 16.33 -7.85 -7.42
N ALA A 106 17.55 -7.31 -7.54
CA ALA A 106 17.94 -6.47 -8.66
C ALA A 106 17.84 -7.19 -10.01
N ASP A 107 18.23 -8.48 -10.05
CA ASP A 107 18.13 -9.31 -11.25
C ASP A 107 16.66 -9.60 -11.60
N LYS A 108 15.79 -9.89 -10.60
CA LYS A 108 14.33 -10.05 -10.81
C LYS A 108 13.68 -8.77 -11.37
N VAL A 109 14.08 -7.60 -10.89
CA VAL A 109 13.60 -6.31 -11.40
C VAL A 109 14.01 -6.12 -12.88
N LYS A 110 15.25 -6.44 -13.25
CA LYS A 110 15.73 -6.38 -14.64
C LYS A 110 14.97 -7.35 -15.57
N GLU A 111 14.57 -8.50 -15.04
CA GLU A 111 13.78 -9.51 -15.75
C GLU A 111 12.28 -9.19 -15.76
N GLU A 112 11.86 -8.04 -15.24
CA GLU A 112 10.46 -7.62 -15.07
C GLU A 112 9.62 -8.55 -14.15
N ASN A 113 10.26 -9.40 -13.37
CA ASN A 113 9.62 -10.28 -12.39
C ASN A 113 9.31 -9.55 -11.08
N MET A 114 8.56 -8.44 -11.18
CA MET A 114 8.31 -7.51 -10.08
C MET A 114 7.66 -8.16 -8.85
N VAL A 115 6.78 -9.14 -9.03
CA VAL A 115 6.09 -9.81 -7.90
C VAL A 115 7.05 -10.71 -7.11
N GLU A 116 7.99 -11.41 -7.80
CA GLU A 116 9.04 -12.17 -7.12
C GLU A 116 10.01 -11.23 -6.39
N ALA A 117 10.42 -10.12 -7.02
CA ALA A 117 11.25 -9.09 -6.38
C ALA A 117 10.57 -8.52 -5.12
N PHE A 118 9.28 -8.20 -5.19
CA PHE A 118 8.47 -7.75 -4.06
C PHE A 118 8.44 -8.79 -2.94
N MET A 119 8.22 -10.08 -3.26
CA MET A 119 8.18 -11.16 -2.28
C MET A 119 9.52 -11.32 -1.55
N LEU A 120 10.64 -11.25 -2.27
CA LEU A 120 11.99 -11.30 -1.68
C LEU A 120 12.27 -10.10 -0.77
N LEU A 121 11.92 -8.88 -1.20
CA LEU A 121 12.07 -7.67 -0.37
C LEU A 121 11.21 -7.74 0.89
N LYS A 122 9.96 -8.21 0.77
CA LYS A 122 9.11 -8.44 1.93
C LYS A 122 9.74 -9.41 2.93
N GLY A 123 10.37 -10.49 2.43
CA GLY A 123 11.16 -11.41 3.25
C GLY A 123 12.39 -10.74 3.87
N LEU A 124 13.05 -9.85 3.14
CA LEU A 124 14.24 -9.14 3.63
C LEU A 124 13.91 -8.20 4.79
N THR A 125 12.71 -7.57 4.83
CA THR A 125 12.27 -6.77 5.99
C THR A 125 12.03 -7.59 7.26
N GLU A 126 12.07 -8.91 7.21
CA GLU A 126 12.02 -9.79 8.38
C GLU A 126 13.42 -10.00 9.03
N ILE A 127 14.48 -9.60 8.34
CA ILE A 127 15.88 -9.81 8.72
C ILE A 127 16.65 -8.50 8.83
N SER A 128 16.32 -7.48 8.04
CA SER A 128 17.05 -6.21 7.96
C SER A 128 16.13 -5.03 8.18
N ASP A 129 16.61 -4.06 9.00
CA ASP A 129 15.92 -2.79 9.27
C ASP A 129 16.51 -1.62 8.44
N GLU A 130 17.25 -1.92 7.37
CA GLU A 130 17.85 -0.90 6.51
C GLU A 130 16.77 -0.07 5.79
N THR A 131 16.90 1.27 5.83
CA THR A 131 15.97 2.21 5.17
C THR A 131 15.76 1.87 3.70
N GLU A 132 16.86 1.62 2.97
CA GLU A 132 16.84 1.27 1.55
C GLU A 132 15.95 0.06 1.23
N VAL A 133 15.90 -0.93 2.14
CA VAL A 133 15.07 -2.14 1.95
C VAL A 133 13.60 -1.77 1.99
N TYR A 134 13.18 -0.94 2.95
CA TYR A 134 11.79 -0.46 3.06
C TYR A 134 11.40 0.45 1.89
N GLU A 135 12.30 1.37 1.49
CA GLU A 135 12.05 2.26 0.35
C GLU A 135 11.86 1.46 -0.94
N ASN A 136 12.74 0.51 -1.23
CA ASN A 136 12.62 -0.36 -2.40
C ASN A 136 11.36 -1.23 -2.36
N LEU A 137 10.98 -1.74 -1.18
CA LEU A 137 9.75 -2.51 -1.01
C LEU A 137 8.51 -1.66 -1.34
N LEU A 138 8.46 -0.43 -0.83
CA LEU A 138 7.37 0.51 -1.09
C LEU A 138 7.28 0.88 -2.57
N LEU A 139 8.41 1.19 -3.21
CA LEU A 139 8.49 1.55 -4.63
C LEU A 139 7.99 0.41 -5.54
N ILE A 140 8.42 -0.82 -5.27
CA ILE A 140 7.95 -1.98 -6.06
C ILE A 140 6.47 -2.26 -5.81
N CYS A 141 6.01 -2.13 -4.55
CA CYS A 141 4.59 -2.31 -4.24
C CYS A 141 3.72 -1.28 -4.97
N GLU A 142 4.16 -0.01 -4.99
CA GLU A 142 3.48 1.06 -5.74
C GLU A 142 3.41 0.75 -7.23
N SER A 143 4.51 0.33 -7.85
CA SER A 143 4.52 -0.07 -9.26
C SER A 143 3.56 -1.23 -9.56
N LEU A 144 3.41 -2.18 -8.62
CA LEU A 144 2.44 -3.26 -8.74
C LEU A 144 1.00 -2.76 -8.57
N ARG A 145 0.78 -1.83 -7.64
CA ARG A 145 -0.53 -1.21 -7.38
C ARG A 145 -1.01 -0.37 -8.56
N GLU A 146 -0.13 0.41 -9.19
CA GLU A 146 -0.47 1.17 -10.40
C GLU A 146 -1.01 0.27 -11.52
N ARG A 147 -0.42 -0.90 -11.69
CA ARG A 147 -0.85 -1.90 -12.69
C ARG A 147 -2.10 -2.67 -12.26
N ASN A 148 -2.33 -2.83 -10.96
CA ASN A 148 -3.42 -3.61 -10.41
C ASN A 148 -3.86 -3.11 -9.04
N LYS A 149 -5.00 -2.43 -8.97
CA LYS A 149 -5.56 -1.87 -7.73
C LYS A 149 -5.88 -2.90 -6.64
N ALA A 150 -5.87 -4.20 -6.96
CA ALA A 150 -5.95 -5.26 -5.94
C ALA A 150 -4.74 -5.27 -4.97
N TYR A 151 -3.69 -4.50 -5.26
CA TYR A 151 -2.56 -4.29 -4.35
C TYR A 151 -2.76 -3.16 -3.35
N ASN A 152 -3.88 -2.40 -3.37
CA ASN A 152 -4.14 -1.34 -2.40
C ASN A 152 -4.05 -1.84 -0.95
N GLU A 153 -4.71 -2.94 -0.62
CA GLU A 153 -4.65 -3.53 0.73
C GLU A 153 -3.22 -3.98 1.09
N THR A 154 -2.51 -4.60 0.14
CA THR A 154 -1.11 -5.00 0.34
C THR A 154 -0.21 -3.78 0.56
N GLN A 155 -0.43 -2.69 -0.16
CA GLN A 155 0.28 -1.42 0.02
C GLN A 155 0.05 -0.87 1.44
N LEU A 156 -1.19 -0.85 1.91
CA LEU A 156 -1.52 -0.39 3.26
C LEU A 156 -0.85 -1.25 4.34
N GLU A 157 -0.90 -2.58 4.21
CA GLU A 157 -0.20 -3.49 5.15
C GLU A 157 1.31 -3.21 5.22
N ILE A 158 1.95 -2.95 4.07
CA ILE A 158 3.38 -2.62 4.00
C ILE A 158 3.65 -1.24 4.61
N CYS A 159 2.81 -0.24 4.30
CA CYS A 159 2.93 1.09 4.89
C CYS A 159 2.80 1.04 6.42
N ASP A 160 1.82 0.31 6.95
CA ASP A 160 1.63 0.17 8.40
C ASP A 160 2.82 -0.52 9.06
N LYS A 161 3.36 -1.57 8.45
CA LYS A 161 4.59 -2.22 8.92
C LYS A 161 5.78 -1.25 8.92
N CYS A 162 5.93 -0.46 7.86
CA CYS A 162 7.00 0.55 7.75
C CYS A 162 6.82 1.63 8.82
N LYS A 163 5.61 2.18 9.00
CA LYS A 163 5.30 3.20 10.03
C LYS A 163 5.62 2.68 11.44
N ALA A 164 5.34 1.40 11.72
CA ALA A 164 5.63 0.78 13.02
C ALA A 164 7.12 0.60 13.30
N ASN A 165 7.90 0.17 12.29
CA ASN A 165 9.32 -0.15 12.45
C ASN A 165 10.22 1.06 12.20
N ARG A 166 9.81 1.98 11.33
CA ARG A 166 10.56 3.14 10.85
C ARG A 166 9.67 4.37 10.83
N SER A 167 9.29 4.83 12.03
CA SER A 167 8.42 6.01 12.21
C SER A 167 9.03 7.32 11.70
N ASP A 168 10.33 7.32 11.40
CA ASP A 168 11.08 8.44 10.83
C ASP A 168 10.86 8.62 9.32
N LEU A 169 10.42 7.59 8.60
CA LEU A 169 10.24 7.64 7.15
C LEU A 169 8.94 8.37 6.77
N ALA A 170 9.04 9.27 5.79
CA ALA A 170 7.88 9.96 5.22
C ALA A 170 7.16 9.10 4.16
N LEU A 171 7.89 8.37 3.31
CA LEU A 171 7.34 7.62 2.17
C LEU A 171 6.16 6.70 2.49
N PRO A 172 6.12 5.96 3.61
CA PRO A 172 4.96 5.12 3.92
C PRO A 172 3.65 5.90 4.00
N TYR A 173 3.69 7.16 4.44
CA TYR A 173 2.53 8.04 4.54
C TYR A 173 2.07 8.53 3.16
N LEU A 174 2.99 8.80 2.24
CA LEU A 174 2.64 9.16 0.87
C LEU A 174 1.92 8.00 0.17
N TYR A 175 2.50 6.79 0.24
CA TYR A 175 1.92 5.65 -0.46
C TYR A 175 0.62 5.13 0.16
N SER A 176 0.45 5.26 1.49
CA SER A 176 -0.86 4.98 2.09
C SER A 176 -1.89 6.04 1.75
N ALA A 177 -1.52 7.33 1.65
CA ALA A 177 -2.42 8.37 1.19
C ALA A 177 -2.93 8.09 -0.24
N ILE A 178 -2.04 7.69 -1.16
CA ILE A 178 -2.41 7.31 -2.52
C ILE A 178 -3.36 6.10 -2.51
N ALA A 179 -3.06 5.07 -1.72
CA ALA A 179 -3.90 3.88 -1.63
C ALA A 179 -5.29 4.20 -1.05
N TYR A 180 -5.36 5.01 0.01
CA TYR A 180 -6.63 5.46 0.59
C TYR A 180 -7.43 6.32 -0.38
N ASN A 181 -6.79 7.24 -1.12
CA ASN A 181 -7.44 8.05 -2.16
C ASN A 181 -8.07 7.16 -3.24
N ASP A 182 -7.35 6.17 -3.75
CA ASP A 182 -7.86 5.20 -4.72
C ASP A 182 -9.05 4.37 -4.19
N MET A 183 -9.13 4.19 -2.87
CA MET A 183 -10.22 3.46 -2.21
C MET A 183 -11.39 4.36 -1.80
N GLY A 184 -11.34 5.65 -2.08
CA GLY A 184 -12.36 6.63 -1.69
C GLY A 184 -12.40 6.93 -0.19
N GLN A 185 -11.32 6.61 0.56
CA GLN A 185 -11.20 6.90 1.99
C GLN A 185 -10.45 8.22 2.19
N TYR A 186 -11.06 9.31 1.73
CA TYR A 186 -10.40 10.61 1.56
C TYR A 186 -9.95 11.24 2.88
N ASP A 187 -10.69 11.05 3.96
CA ASP A 187 -10.34 11.47 5.32
C ASP A 187 -9.00 10.87 5.75
N LYS A 188 -8.82 9.57 5.57
CA LYS A 188 -7.55 8.89 5.88
C LYS A 188 -6.43 9.31 4.94
N ALA A 189 -6.74 9.46 3.65
CA ALA A 189 -5.79 9.95 2.67
C ALA A 189 -5.28 11.35 3.05
N TYR A 190 -6.18 12.23 3.51
CA TYR A 190 -5.83 13.59 3.93
C TYR A 190 -4.97 13.62 5.19
N VAL A 191 -5.26 12.76 6.17
CA VAL A 191 -4.41 12.60 7.36
C VAL A 191 -3.01 12.15 6.95
N ASP A 192 -2.91 11.12 6.14
CA ASP A 192 -1.61 10.54 5.75
C ASP A 192 -0.79 11.48 4.85
N ILE A 193 -1.39 12.23 3.92
CA ILE A 193 -0.63 13.19 3.10
C ILE A 193 -0.09 14.37 3.94
N ASN A 194 -0.83 14.80 4.98
CA ASN A 194 -0.33 15.80 5.92
C ASN A 194 0.83 15.24 6.78
N GLU A 195 0.74 14.00 7.24
CA GLU A 195 1.84 13.34 7.97
C GLU A 195 3.09 13.18 7.10
N TYR A 196 2.94 12.85 5.81
CA TYR A 196 4.05 12.84 4.86
C TYR A 196 4.80 14.17 4.84
N LEU A 197 4.06 15.28 4.70
CA LEU A 197 4.65 16.62 4.68
C LEU A 197 5.25 17.01 6.04
N ALA A 198 4.61 16.67 7.15
CA ALA A 198 5.09 16.93 8.50
C ALA A 198 6.40 16.19 8.81
N LYS A 199 6.61 15.03 8.21
CA LYS A 199 7.85 14.24 8.31
C LYS A 199 8.95 14.67 7.32
N GLY A 200 8.77 15.81 6.65
CA GLY A 200 9.75 16.37 5.72
C GLY A 200 9.71 15.76 4.32
N GLY A 201 8.60 15.13 3.94
CA GLY A 201 8.35 14.70 2.58
C GLY A 201 8.40 15.88 1.61
N GLU A 202 8.96 15.65 0.42
CA GLU A 202 9.15 16.69 -0.58
C GLU A 202 7.80 17.13 -1.19
N ARG A 203 7.51 18.43 -1.12
CA ARG A 203 6.32 19.04 -1.71
C ARG A 203 6.60 19.48 -3.16
N ASN A 204 6.86 18.52 -4.04
CA ASN A 204 7.03 18.77 -5.45
C ASN A 204 5.66 18.93 -6.17
N GLU A 205 5.68 19.25 -7.47
CA GLU A 205 4.46 19.49 -8.26
C GLU A 205 3.48 18.29 -8.24
N ILE A 206 3.98 17.07 -8.30
CA ILE A 206 3.15 15.85 -8.27
C ILE A 206 2.44 15.71 -6.93
N VAL A 207 3.17 15.88 -5.83
CA VAL A 207 2.62 15.83 -4.47
C VAL A 207 1.62 16.97 -4.23
N GLU A 208 1.88 18.17 -4.80
CA GLU A 208 0.97 19.30 -4.68
C GLU A 208 -0.37 19.03 -5.39
N VAL A 209 -0.33 18.44 -6.59
CA VAL A 209 -1.55 18.04 -7.32
C VAL A 209 -2.32 16.99 -6.52
N LEU A 210 -1.64 15.95 -6.05
CA LEU A 210 -2.26 14.90 -5.24
C LEU A 210 -2.85 15.44 -3.93
N TYR A 211 -2.12 16.32 -3.24
CA TYR A 211 -2.60 16.96 -2.01
C TYR A 211 -3.90 17.72 -2.23
N ASN A 212 -3.96 18.52 -3.30
CA ASN A 212 -5.15 19.29 -3.62
C ASN A 212 -6.32 18.39 -4.02
N GLU A 213 -6.08 17.32 -4.78
CA GLU A 213 -7.11 16.34 -5.13
C GLU A 213 -7.70 15.65 -3.89
N ILE A 214 -6.84 15.15 -3.01
CA ILE A 214 -7.25 14.50 -1.76
C ILE A 214 -8.03 15.47 -0.88
N LYS A 215 -7.53 16.71 -0.72
CA LYS A 215 -8.18 17.74 0.09
C LYS A 215 -9.57 18.07 -0.43
N ASP A 216 -9.70 18.32 -1.75
CA ASP A 216 -10.98 18.64 -2.36
C ASP A 216 -12.00 17.50 -2.18
N SER A 217 -11.55 16.27 -2.31
CA SER A 217 -12.40 15.09 -2.13
C SER A 217 -12.83 14.92 -0.66
N ALA A 218 -11.92 15.15 0.28
CA ALA A 218 -12.23 15.12 1.72
C ALA A 218 -13.21 16.25 2.09
N ASP A 219 -12.93 17.48 1.66
CA ASP A 219 -13.82 18.63 1.90
C ASP A 219 -15.22 18.40 1.31
N TYR A 220 -15.34 17.73 0.16
CA TYR A 220 -16.61 17.40 -0.46
C TYR A 220 -17.40 16.38 0.37
N GLU A 221 -16.80 15.27 0.75
CA GLU A 221 -17.49 14.22 1.51
C GLU A 221 -17.84 14.68 2.93
N GLU A 222 -16.91 15.31 3.66
CA GLU A 222 -17.19 15.87 4.98
C GLU A 222 -18.27 16.97 4.91
N GLY A 223 -18.17 17.89 3.92
CA GLY A 223 -19.18 18.91 3.74
C GLY A 223 -20.57 18.36 3.43
N LYS A 224 -20.65 17.22 2.75
CA LYS A 224 -21.92 16.51 2.52
C LYS A 224 -22.46 15.86 3.80
N GLU A 225 -21.61 15.33 4.65
CA GLU A 225 -21.99 14.73 5.93
C GLU A 225 -22.49 15.79 6.92
N ASP A 226 -21.87 16.96 6.93
CA ASP A 226 -22.18 18.08 7.85
C ASP A 226 -23.48 18.84 7.50
N LEU A 227 -24.10 18.58 6.34
CA LEU A 227 -25.27 19.35 5.83
C LEU A 227 -26.41 19.51 6.82
N ILE A 228 -26.63 18.55 7.70
CA ILE A 228 -27.80 18.53 8.61
C ILE A 228 -27.44 19.05 9.98
N GLU A 229 -26.35 18.58 10.56
CA GLU A 229 -25.98 18.87 11.94
C GLU A 229 -25.13 20.14 12.06
N GLU A 230 -24.21 20.35 11.08
CA GLU A 230 -23.25 21.47 11.09
C GLU A 230 -23.22 22.22 9.75
N PRO A 231 -24.36 22.81 9.30
CA PRO A 231 -24.48 23.41 7.97
C PRO A 231 -23.55 24.61 7.74
N GLU A 232 -23.08 25.30 8.77
CA GLU A 232 -22.06 26.34 8.64
C GLU A 232 -20.71 25.78 8.26
N ASP A 233 -20.30 24.62 8.83
CA ASP A 233 -19.05 23.95 8.51
C ASP A 233 -19.14 23.29 7.14
N ALA A 234 -20.29 22.72 6.77
CA ALA A 234 -20.56 22.27 5.41
C ALA A 234 -20.30 23.39 4.38
N LEU A 235 -20.80 24.61 4.61
CA LEU A 235 -20.57 25.73 3.70
C LEU A 235 -19.11 26.16 3.63
N LYS A 236 -18.37 26.15 4.73
CA LYS A 236 -16.93 26.48 4.73
C LYS A 236 -16.13 25.55 3.81
N ARG A 237 -16.53 24.26 3.74
CA ARG A 237 -15.90 23.25 2.90
C ARG A 237 -16.38 23.32 1.45
N LEU A 238 -17.69 23.39 1.23
CA LEU A 238 -18.29 23.23 -0.10
C LEU A 238 -18.20 24.51 -0.97
N LEU A 239 -18.26 25.73 -0.39
CA LEU A 239 -18.22 26.97 -1.17
C LEU A 239 -16.92 27.14 -1.97
N PRO A 240 -15.71 26.87 -1.42
CA PRO A 240 -14.48 26.94 -2.20
C PRO A 240 -14.45 25.94 -3.38
N LEU A 241 -15.09 24.78 -3.22
CA LEU A 241 -15.17 23.77 -4.27
C LEU A 241 -16.09 24.22 -5.41
N ALA A 242 -17.13 25.01 -5.11
CA ALA A 242 -18.06 25.50 -6.11
C ALA A 242 -17.38 26.41 -7.15
N ASP A 243 -16.42 27.23 -6.74
CA ASP A 243 -15.65 28.08 -7.65
C ASP A 243 -14.72 27.23 -8.53
N LYS A 244 -14.23 26.12 -8.01
CA LYS A 244 -13.29 25.21 -8.68
C LYS A 244 -14.00 24.25 -9.64
N PHE A 245 -15.17 23.73 -9.24
CA PHE A 245 -15.97 22.76 -10.00
C PHE A 245 -17.29 23.38 -10.49
N GLN A 246 -17.17 24.28 -11.47
CA GLN A 246 -18.27 25.11 -11.92
C GLN A 246 -19.44 24.31 -12.53
N ASP A 247 -19.16 23.18 -13.15
CA ASP A 247 -20.15 22.33 -13.80
C ASP A 247 -20.73 21.22 -12.89
N ASN A 248 -20.47 21.27 -11.56
CA ASN A 248 -20.99 20.28 -10.62
C ASN A 248 -22.34 20.75 -10.04
N ALA A 249 -23.44 20.29 -10.64
CA ALA A 249 -24.80 20.60 -10.22
C ALA A 249 -25.09 20.09 -8.79
N ILE A 250 -24.64 18.88 -8.44
CA ILE A 250 -24.90 18.27 -7.13
C ILE A 250 -24.22 19.06 -6.01
N LEU A 251 -23.03 19.59 -6.25
CA LEU A 251 -22.36 20.47 -5.28
C LEU A 251 -23.20 21.74 -5.00
N ARG A 252 -23.79 22.35 -6.04
CA ARG A 252 -24.72 23.49 -5.89
C ARG A 252 -25.95 23.13 -5.08
N TYR A 253 -26.51 21.94 -5.29
CA TYR A 253 -27.61 21.39 -4.53
C TYR A 253 -27.26 21.24 -3.03
N TYR A 254 -26.08 20.71 -2.69
CA TYR A 254 -25.64 20.59 -1.31
C TYR A 254 -25.45 21.96 -0.63
N ILE A 255 -24.84 22.92 -1.32
CA ILE A 255 -24.68 24.29 -0.82
C ILE A 255 -26.06 24.93 -0.54
N ALA A 256 -27.02 24.75 -1.45
CA ALA A 256 -28.39 25.24 -1.26
C ALA A 256 -29.06 24.61 -0.03
N THR A 257 -28.88 23.29 0.14
CA THR A 257 -29.40 22.56 1.29
C THR A 257 -28.86 23.11 2.61
N ALA A 258 -27.55 23.37 2.67
CA ALA A 258 -26.90 23.96 3.84
C ALA A 258 -27.45 25.38 4.13
N TYR A 259 -27.62 26.24 3.10
CA TYR A 259 -28.23 27.55 3.29
C TYR A 259 -29.68 27.48 3.78
N ARG A 260 -30.47 26.55 3.27
CA ARG A 260 -31.85 26.32 3.78
C ARG A 260 -31.84 25.93 5.25
N ARG A 261 -30.90 25.04 5.66
CA ARG A 261 -30.78 24.65 7.08
C ARG A 261 -30.45 25.82 7.99
N LEU A 262 -29.75 26.82 7.49
CA LEU A 262 -29.44 28.06 8.18
C LEU A 262 -30.58 29.12 8.07
N GLY A 263 -31.70 28.80 7.42
CA GLY A 263 -32.80 29.71 7.20
C GLY A 263 -32.53 30.83 6.18
N ASN A 264 -31.44 30.71 5.40
CA ASN A 264 -31.13 31.67 4.32
C ASN A 264 -31.75 31.19 3.01
N PHE A 265 -33.05 31.32 2.90
CA PHE A 265 -33.84 30.80 1.79
C PHE A 265 -33.51 31.48 0.45
N GLU A 266 -33.15 32.78 0.46
CA GLU A 266 -32.78 33.52 -0.75
C GLU A 266 -31.48 32.92 -1.37
N LYS A 267 -30.45 32.67 -0.56
CA LYS A 267 -29.21 32.03 -1.04
C LYS A 267 -29.45 30.58 -1.48
N ALA A 268 -30.30 29.86 -0.77
CA ALA A 268 -30.70 28.53 -1.16
C ALA A 268 -31.34 28.53 -2.55
N VAL A 269 -32.29 29.41 -2.82
CA VAL A 269 -32.92 29.59 -4.15
C VAL A 269 -31.88 29.97 -5.22
N TYR A 270 -30.93 30.84 -4.90
CA TYR A 270 -29.84 31.19 -5.83
C TYR A 270 -29.04 29.95 -6.27
N TYR A 271 -28.55 29.18 -5.33
CA TYR A 271 -27.74 27.98 -5.65
C TYR A 271 -28.56 26.85 -6.30
N LEU A 272 -29.87 26.74 -6.00
CA LEU A 272 -30.77 25.83 -6.69
C LEU A 272 -31.00 26.24 -8.15
N ASN A 273 -31.08 27.51 -8.45
CA ASN A 273 -31.14 27.99 -9.84
C ASN A 273 -29.83 27.66 -10.60
N GLU A 274 -28.68 27.88 -9.98
CA GLU A 274 -27.39 27.45 -10.56
C GLU A 274 -27.37 25.93 -10.80
N CYS A 275 -27.78 25.13 -9.82
CA CYS A 275 -27.88 23.67 -9.94
C CYS A 275 -28.72 23.27 -11.16
N LEU A 276 -29.95 23.78 -11.27
CA LEU A 276 -30.90 23.46 -12.33
C LEU A 276 -30.48 24.04 -13.70
N SER A 277 -29.65 25.08 -13.71
CA SER A 277 -29.07 25.60 -14.96
C SER A 277 -27.98 24.67 -15.53
N ILE A 278 -27.32 23.89 -14.68
CA ILE A 278 -26.30 22.90 -15.06
C ILE A 278 -26.99 21.58 -15.41
N ASP A 279 -27.93 21.12 -14.57
CA ASP A 279 -28.67 19.87 -14.75
C ASP A 279 -30.10 20.02 -14.25
N ASP A 280 -31.05 20.17 -15.15
CA ASP A 280 -32.48 20.35 -14.88
C ASP A 280 -33.20 19.04 -14.51
N SER A 281 -32.53 17.92 -14.60
CA SER A 281 -33.08 16.59 -14.28
C SER A 281 -33.04 16.24 -12.79
N ILE A 282 -32.41 17.06 -11.94
CA ILE A 282 -32.27 16.81 -10.50
C ILE A 282 -33.60 17.10 -9.79
N VAL A 283 -34.39 16.06 -9.57
CA VAL A 283 -35.72 16.14 -8.95
C VAL A 283 -35.65 16.68 -7.52
N GLU A 284 -34.61 16.33 -6.78
CA GLU A 284 -34.37 16.81 -5.41
C GLU A 284 -34.19 18.33 -5.37
N ALA A 285 -33.51 18.91 -6.35
CA ALA A 285 -33.33 20.35 -6.45
C ALA A 285 -34.65 21.07 -6.73
N VAL A 286 -35.54 20.50 -7.55
CA VAL A 286 -36.88 21.04 -7.80
C VAL A 286 -37.72 21.00 -6.53
N ASN A 287 -37.70 19.92 -5.77
CA ASN A 287 -38.38 19.80 -4.47
C ASN A 287 -37.87 20.82 -3.45
N GLU A 288 -36.54 20.94 -3.34
CA GLU A 288 -35.93 21.94 -2.45
C GLU A 288 -36.29 23.38 -2.87
N MET A 289 -36.40 23.67 -4.16
CA MET A 289 -36.85 24.95 -4.67
C MET A 289 -38.27 25.29 -4.15
N GLY A 290 -39.21 24.34 -4.25
CA GLY A 290 -40.56 24.49 -3.73
C GLY A 290 -40.59 24.75 -2.23
N ILE A 291 -39.79 24.03 -1.44
CA ILE A 291 -39.69 24.23 0.03
C ILE A 291 -39.17 25.65 0.36
N ASN A 292 -38.12 26.10 -0.35
CA ASN A 292 -37.54 27.41 -0.11
C ASN A 292 -38.50 28.55 -0.49
N TYR A 293 -39.22 28.43 -1.62
CA TYR A 293 -40.25 29.43 -1.98
C TYR A 293 -41.41 29.47 -0.98
N ALA A 294 -41.87 28.31 -0.51
CA ALA A 294 -42.91 28.28 0.52
C ALA A 294 -42.46 28.91 1.86
N SER A 295 -41.17 28.92 2.13
CA SER A 295 -40.62 29.58 3.34
C SER A 295 -40.41 31.07 3.17
N LEU A 296 -40.31 31.58 1.94
CA LEU A 296 -40.20 33.01 1.61
C LEU A 296 -41.55 33.69 1.53
N GLY A 297 -42.65 32.98 1.35
CA GLY A 297 -44.06 33.50 1.30
C GLY A 297 -44.54 33.58 -0.13
#